data_01752a3815fe17c88cf6f14456a14cf1
#
_entry.id   01752a3815fe17c88cf6f14456a14cf1
#
_cell.length_a   1.000
_cell.length_b   1.000
_cell.length_c   1.000
_cell.angle_alpha   90.00
_cell.angle_beta   90.00
_cell.angle_gamma   90.00
#
_symmetry.space_group_name_H-M   'P 1'
#
loop_
_entity.id
_entity.type
_entity.pdbx_description
1 polymer ?
#
loop_
_entity_poly.entity_id
_entity_poly.type
_entity_poly.pdbx_seq_one_letter_code
_entity_poly.pdbx_strand_id
1 'polypeptide(L)'
;MIQEYQTQNELNPKLWDGDQLKPDLRLKLLKIAQYFYKFLGIDAPIKGVILTGSNVNYNWTNTSDIDLHVLINYKDVNDSIPFVREYMMAKKSIWNNTYPLQYKGMPIELYAQDENEPHASTGVYCLTCDKWLKQPSPDQISVDNVEIDRKAAPYKFEIDNLQANDPQLEMKIKSLKKRLKRMRQTGLEVSGEYSVENLAFKTLRNSGHLAKLNDLQQGNVMTSLALEASVDEVYADSGLGKWFGKGTKGGVGSGSIKKEKNEK
;
A
#
# COMPACT_ATOMS: atom_id res chain seq x y z
N MET A 1 1.26 4.55 26.81
CA MET A 1 1.89 3.21 26.94
C MET A 1 2.44 2.84 25.59
N ILE A 2 3.75 2.62 25.50
CA ILE A 2 4.40 2.13 24.28
C ILE A 2 3.95 0.68 24.16
N GLN A 3 3.26 0.34 23.08
CA GLN A 3 2.84 -1.02 22.81
C GLN A 3 4.10 -1.77 22.36
N GLU A 4 4.69 -2.54 23.26
CA GLU A 4 5.83 -3.40 22.95
C GLU A 4 5.42 -4.37 21.83
N TYR A 5 6.29 -4.55 20.85
CA TYR A 5 6.09 -5.53 19.80
C TYR A 5 6.30 -6.93 20.41
N GLN A 6 5.23 -7.70 20.49
CA GLN A 6 5.27 -9.07 20.99
C GLN A 6 5.13 -10.05 19.84
N THR A 7 6.06 -11.00 19.76
CA THR A 7 5.87 -12.19 18.92
C THR A 7 4.88 -13.12 19.61
N GLN A 8 4.06 -13.77 18.80
CA GLN A 8 3.07 -14.72 19.27
C GLN A 8 3.71 -16.12 19.39
N ASN A 9 3.22 -16.92 20.33
CA ASN A 9 3.67 -18.32 20.49
C ASN A 9 2.91 -19.29 19.58
N GLU A 10 1.84 -18.82 18.95
CA GLU A 10 0.98 -19.59 18.04
C GLU A 10 0.57 -18.76 16.82
N LEU A 11 0.18 -19.44 15.76
CA LEU A 11 -0.46 -18.80 14.63
C LEU A 11 -1.82 -18.21 15.05
N ASN A 12 -2.30 -17.18 14.34
CA ASN A 12 -3.52 -16.48 14.73
C ASN A 12 -4.72 -17.44 14.86
N PRO A 13 -5.23 -17.72 16.10
CA PRO A 13 -6.29 -18.71 16.33
C PRO A 13 -7.63 -18.33 15.71
N LYS A 14 -7.79 -17.09 15.25
CA LYS A 14 -8.96 -16.70 14.44
C LYS A 14 -8.96 -17.37 13.07
N LEU A 15 -7.78 -17.67 12.50
CA LEU A 15 -7.59 -18.25 11.17
C LEU A 15 -7.20 -19.73 11.23
N TRP A 16 -6.39 -20.11 12.22
CA TRP A 16 -5.71 -21.39 12.30
C TRP A 16 -6.22 -22.26 13.43
N ASP A 17 -6.19 -23.56 13.24
CA ASP A 17 -6.30 -24.60 14.27
C ASP A 17 -4.96 -25.35 14.26
N GLY A 18 -4.07 -24.98 15.20
CA GLY A 18 -2.66 -25.37 15.12
C GLY A 18 -2.01 -24.80 13.85
N ASP A 19 -1.54 -25.69 12.97
CA ASP A 19 -0.92 -25.35 11.69
C ASP A 19 -1.86 -25.51 10.47
N GLN A 20 -3.13 -25.85 10.70
CA GLN A 20 -4.12 -26.03 9.66
C GLN A 20 -5.03 -24.80 9.53
N LEU A 21 -5.17 -24.29 8.32
CA LEU A 21 -6.11 -23.20 8.02
C LEU A 21 -7.56 -23.73 8.17
N LYS A 22 -8.41 -22.94 8.84
CA LYS A 22 -9.83 -23.29 9.01
C LYS A 22 -10.51 -23.52 7.66
N PRO A 23 -11.14 -24.68 7.43
CA PRO A 23 -11.66 -25.05 6.10
C PRO A 23 -12.72 -24.09 5.55
N ASP A 24 -13.61 -23.57 6.42
CA ASP A 24 -14.62 -22.59 6.03
C ASP A 24 -14.02 -21.26 5.60
N LEU A 25 -12.96 -20.81 6.26
CA LEU A 25 -12.21 -19.62 5.87
C LEU A 25 -11.51 -19.84 4.54
N ARG A 26 -10.85 -20.98 4.36
CA ARG A 26 -10.19 -21.32 3.10
C ARG A 26 -11.13 -21.19 1.91
N LEU A 27 -12.32 -21.78 1.99
CA LEU A 27 -13.33 -21.73 0.92
C LEU A 27 -13.79 -20.29 0.63
N LYS A 28 -14.00 -19.48 1.68
CA LYS A 28 -14.36 -18.07 1.53
C LYS A 28 -13.27 -17.26 0.84
N LEU A 29 -12.00 -17.45 1.23
CA LEU A 29 -10.86 -16.76 0.63
C LEU A 29 -10.65 -17.16 -0.84
N LEU A 30 -10.81 -18.43 -1.19
CA LEU A 30 -10.77 -18.88 -2.59
C LEU A 30 -11.88 -18.23 -3.42
N LYS A 31 -13.09 -18.11 -2.87
CA LYS A 31 -14.20 -17.41 -3.53
C LYS A 31 -13.88 -15.93 -3.75
N ILE A 32 -13.33 -15.25 -2.74
CA ILE A 32 -12.92 -13.84 -2.86
C ILE A 32 -11.83 -13.68 -3.94
N ALA A 33 -10.83 -14.58 -3.96
CA ALA A 33 -9.78 -14.58 -4.97
C ALA A 33 -10.33 -14.74 -6.40
N GLN A 34 -11.37 -15.59 -6.61
CA GLN A 34 -12.04 -15.73 -7.89
C GLN A 34 -12.75 -14.45 -8.34
N TYR A 35 -13.44 -13.75 -7.42
CA TYR A 35 -14.07 -12.45 -7.75
C TYR A 35 -13.03 -11.39 -8.08
N PHE A 36 -11.94 -11.32 -7.32
CA PHE A 36 -10.84 -10.42 -7.61
C PHE A 36 -10.20 -10.71 -8.96
N TYR A 37 -9.94 -11.97 -9.27
CA TYR A 37 -9.39 -12.35 -10.58
C TYR A 37 -10.31 -11.90 -11.74
N LYS A 38 -11.62 -12.11 -11.63
CA LYS A 38 -12.58 -11.60 -12.65
C LYS A 38 -12.52 -10.08 -12.78
N PHE A 39 -12.35 -9.37 -11.66
CA PHE A 39 -12.22 -7.91 -11.65
C PHE A 39 -10.93 -7.44 -12.32
N LEU A 40 -9.86 -8.22 -12.31
CA LEU A 40 -8.61 -7.87 -13.02
C LEU A 40 -8.86 -7.65 -14.51
N GLY A 41 -9.80 -8.39 -15.12
CA GLY A 41 -10.13 -8.27 -16.54
C GLY A 41 -8.99 -8.72 -17.46
N ILE A 42 -8.30 -9.76 -17.08
CA ILE A 42 -7.19 -10.38 -17.82
C ILE A 42 -7.54 -11.82 -18.21
N ASP A 43 -6.86 -12.35 -19.21
CA ASP A 43 -7.05 -13.73 -19.70
C ASP A 43 -5.87 -14.66 -19.35
N ALA A 44 -4.99 -14.22 -18.48
CA ALA A 44 -3.85 -15.02 -18.02
C ALA A 44 -4.27 -16.07 -16.97
N PRO A 45 -3.81 -17.32 -17.03
CA PRO A 45 -4.25 -18.37 -16.09
C PRO A 45 -3.78 -18.09 -14.66
N ILE A 46 -4.63 -18.42 -13.67
CA ILE A 46 -4.24 -18.41 -12.27
C ILE A 46 -3.24 -19.57 -12.03
N LYS A 47 -2.07 -19.25 -11.50
CA LYS A 47 -1.04 -20.24 -11.14
C LYS A 47 -1.22 -20.76 -9.70
N GLY A 48 -1.86 -19.98 -8.84
CA GLY A 48 -2.17 -20.34 -7.47
C GLY A 48 -2.83 -19.21 -6.69
N VAL A 49 -3.32 -19.54 -5.51
CA VAL A 49 -3.79 -18.58 -4.52
C VAL A 49 -3.08 -18.88 -3.21
N ILE A 50 -2.45 -17.87 -2.63
CA ILE A 50 -1.67 -18.03 -1.40
C ILE A 50 -2.08 -17.01 -0.34
N LEU A 51 -1.87 -17.40 0.91
CA LEU A 51 -1.80 -16.48 2.05
C LEU A 51 -0.34 -16.20 2.40
N THR A 52 -0.05 -14.97 2.75
CA THR A 52 1.27 -14.49 3.18
C THR A 52 1.11 -13.45 4.28
N GLY A 53 2.19 -12.78 4.67
CA GLY A 53 2.15 -11.71 5.67
C GLY A 53 2.07 -12.20 7.11
N SER A 54 1.74 -11.27 8.01
CA SER A 54 1.83 -11.51 9.45
C SER A 54 0.86 -12.57 9.98
N ASN A 55 -0.32 -12.73 9.37
CA ASN A 55 -1.30 -13.73 9.78
C ASN A 55 -0.95 -15.17 9.36
N VAL A 56 0.13 -15.37 8.61
CA VAL A 56 0.73 -16.67 8.25
C VAL A 56 2.05 -16.86 8.98
N ASN A 57 2.21 -16.16 10.10
CA ASN A 57 3.45 -16.04 10.85
C ASN A 57 3.20 -15.79 12.34
N TYR A 58 4.26 -15.69 13.12
CA TYR A 58 4.20 -15.43 14.56
C TYR A 58 4.33 -13.94 14.92
N ASN A 59 4.23 -13.05 13.93
CA ASN A 59 4.29 -11.60 14.10
C ASN A 59 2.94 -10.90 13.85
N TRP A 60 1.84 -11.62 13.96
CA TRP A 60 0.52 -11.07 13.85
C TRP A 60 0.14 -10.22 15.08
N THR A 61 -0.72 -9.25 14.85
CA THR A 61 -1.30 -8.37 15.88
C THR A 61 -2.82 -8.26 15.63
N ASN A 62 -3.53 -7.64 16.54
CA ASN A 62 -4.97 -7.38 16.36
C ASN A 62 -5.29 -6.45 15.17
N THR A 63 -4.30 -5.73 14.67
CA THR A 63 -4.40 -4.84 13.51
C THR A 63 -3.85 -5.46 12.21
N SER A 64 -3.45 -6.73 12.27
CA SER A 64 -2.96 -7.43 11.08
C SER A 64 -4.07 -7.69 10.07
N ASP A 65 -3.77 -7.42 8.83
CA ASP A 65 -4.56 -7.76 7.65
C ASP A 65 -4.35 -9.21 7.19
N ILE A 66 -5.25 -9.73 6.41
CA ILE A 66 -5.14 -11.02 5.73
C ILE A 66 -4.64 -10.74 4.31
N ASP A 67 -3.36 -11.01 4.05
CA ASP A 67 -2.73 -10.82 2.75
C ASP A 67 -3.05 -12.01 1.83
N LEU A 68 -3.98 -11.82 0.90
CA LEU A 68 -4.46 -12.82 -0.05
C LEU A 68 -3.91 -12.52 -1.44
N HIS A 69 -3.01 -13.36 -1.94
CA HIS A 69 -2.36 -13.17 -3.23
C HIS A 69 -2.86 -14.17 -4.27
N VAL A 70 -3.19 -13.66 -5.45
CA VAL A 70 -3.47 -14.46 -6.66
C VAL A 70 -2.21 -14.46 -7.50
N LEU A 71 -1.63 -15.63 -7.71
CA LEU A 71 -0.40 -15.79 -8.48
C LEU A 71 -0.73 -15.90 -9.97
N ILE A 72 -0.04 -15.08 -10.77
CA ILE A 72 -0.21 -14.98 -12.22
C ILE A 72 1.18 -14.83 -12.83
N ASN A 73 1.45 -15.43 -13.99
CA ASN A 73 2.64 -15.08 -14.74
C ASN A 73 2.39 -13.75 -15.47
N TYR A 74 3.13 -12.71 -15.13
CA TYR A 74 2.93 -11.40 -15.74
C TYR A 74 3.23 -11.39 -17.25
N LYS A 75 4.11 -12.28 -17.73
CA LYS A 75 4.36 -12.46 -19.17
C LYS A 75 3.14 -12.99 -19.92
N ASP A 76 2.27 -13.78 -19.26
CA ASP A 76 1.03 -14.27 -19.88
C ASP A 76 0.01 -13.11 -20.08
N VAL A 77 0.20 -11.96 -19.41
CA VAL A 77 -0.64 -10.78 -19.56
C VAL A 77 -0.10 -9.83 -20.62
N ASN A 78 1.20 -9.48 -20.56
CA ASN A 78 1.89 -8.61 -21.51
C ASN A 78 3.41 -8.73 -21.35
N ASP A 79 4.16 -8.56 -22.44
CA ASP A 79 5.64 -8.58 -22.44
C ASP A 79 6.26 -7.47 -21.60
N SER A 80 5.57 -6.33 -21.45
CA SER A 80 6.02 -5.23 -20.60
C SER A 80 5.71 -5.48 -19.13
N ILE A 81 6.56 -6.23 -18.43
CA ILE A 81 6.41 -6.53 -17.00
C ILE A 81 6.21 -5.27 -16.14
N PRO A 82 6.95 -4.15 -16.34
CA PRO A 82 6.70 -2.92 -15.60
C PRO A 82 5.27 -2.39 -15.76
N PHE A 83 4.73 -2.41 -16.98
CA PHE A 83 3.34 -2.00 -17.26
C PHE A 83 2.34 -2.92 -16.55
N VAL A 84 2.54 -4.25 -16.63
CA VAL A 84 1.66 -5.22 -15.93
C VAL A 84 1.70 -4.97 -14.43
N ARG A 85 2.87 -4.73 -13.85
CA ARG A 85 3.01 -4.44 -12.42
C ARG A 85 2.22 -3.18 -12.01
N GLU A 86 2.32 -2.09 -12.77
CA GLU A 86 1.57 -0.87 -12.51
C GLU A 86 0.06 -1.09 -12.64
N TYR A 87 -0.37 -1.82 -13.68
CA TYR A 87 -1.77 -2.21 -13.86
C TYR A 87 -2.30 -3.00 -12.67
N MET A 88 -1.57 -4.03 -12.20
CA MET A 88 -1.98 -4.84 -11.04
C MET A 88 -2.02 -4.03 -9.75
N MET A 89 -1.08 -3.09 -9.55
CA MET A 89 -1.09 -2.18 -8.41
C MET A 89 -2.30 -1.23 -8.44
N ALA A 90 -2.65 -0.71 -9.60
CA ALA A 90 -3.86 0.11 -9.77
C ALA A 90 -5.13 -0.71 -9.46
N LYS A 91 -5.23 -1.93 -10.01
CA LYS A 91 -6.35 -2.85 -9.74
C LYS A 91 -6.45 -3.22 -8.26
N LYS A 92 -5.31 -3.52 -7.60
CA LYS A 92 -5.26 -3.73 -6.14
C LYS A 92 -5.86 -2.54 -5.39
N SER A 93 -5.42 -1.32 -5.71
CA SER A 93 -5.88 -0.11 -5.04
C SER A 93 -7.39 0.10 -5.22
N ILE A 94 -7.89 -0.03 -6.45
CA ILE A 94 -9.32 0.13 -6.74
C ILE A 94 -10.14 -0.92 -5.98
N TRP A 95 -9.75 -2.20 -6.05
CA TRP A 95 -10.47 -3.29 -5.38
C TRP A 95 -10.55 -3.09 -3.88
N ASN A 96 -9.40 -2.93 -3.22
CA ASN A 96 -9.32 -2.85 -1.76
C ASN A 96 -10.05 -1.60 -1.20
N ASN A 97 -10.11 -0.50 -1.99
CA ASN A 97 -10.86 0.69 -1.60
C ASN A 97 -12.37 0.54 -1.88
N THR A 98 -12.77 -0.18 -2.93
CA THR A 98 -14.18 -0.38 -3.30
C THR A 98 -14.86 -1.44 -2.44
N TYR A 99 -14.14 -2.50 -2.11
CA TYR A 99 -14.63 -3.65 -1.36
C TYR A 99 -13.86 -3.85 -0.06
N PRO A 100 -14.18 -3.14 1.03
CA PRO A 100 -13.50 -3.26 2.32
C PRO A 100 -13.91 -4.57 3.03
N LEU A 101 -13.42 -5.70 2.49
CA LEU A 101 -13.72 -7.04 3.00
C LEU A 101 -13.02 -7.28 4.34
N GLN A 102 -13.70 -7.99 5.23
CA GLN A 102 -13.14 -8.32 6.55
C GLN A 102 -13.54 -9.75 6.96
N TYR A 103 -12.66 -10.38 7.74
CA TYR A 103 -12.96 -11.62 8.45
C TYR A 103 -12.63 -11.47 9.93
N LYS A 104 -13.64 -11.60 10.82
CA LYS A 104 -13.49 -11.42 12.28
C LYS A 104 -12.76 -10.11 12.66
N GLY A 105 -13.07 -9.02 11.97
CA GLY A 105 -12.48 -7.69 12.19
C GLY A 105 -11.11 -7.46 11.54
N MET A 106 -10.56 -8.44 10.85
CA MET A 106 -9.30 -8.33 10.13
C MET A 106 -9.58 -7.98 8.67
N PRO A 107 -9.03 -6.87 8.13
CA PRO A 107 -9.15 -6.54 6.71
C PRO A 107 -8.56 -7.65 5.83
N ILE A 108 -9.15 -7.86 4.66
CA ILE A 108 -8.60 -8.77 3.63
C ILE A 108 -8.06 -7.91 2.51
N GLU A 109 -6.73 -7.90 2.34
CA GLU A 109 -6.06 -7.22 1.23
C GLU A 109 -5.74 -8.22 0.11
N LEU A 110 -6.15 -7.87 -1.12
CA LEU A 110 -5.87 -8.67 -2.30
C LEU A 110 -4.73 -8.06 -3.10
N TYR A 111 -3.90 -8.93 -3.66
CA TYR A 111 -2.83 -8.57 -4.57
C TYR A 111 -2.68 -9.63 -5.67
N ALA A 112 -2.56 -9.18 -6.93
CA ALA A 112 -2.15 -10.05 -8.04
C ALA A 112 -0.63 -10.01 -8.14
N GLN A 113 0.02 -11.11 -7.80
CA GLN A 113 1.47 -11.22 -7.72
C GLN A 113 2.03 -12.00 -8.91
N ASP A 114 3.16 -11.57 -9.45
CA ASP A 114 3.92 -12.39 -10.40
C ASP A 114 4.38 -13.69 -9.71
N GLU A 115 4.12 -14.84 -10.31
CA GLU A 115 4.58 -16.15 -9.78
C GLU A 115 6.10 -16.23 -9.60
N ASN A 116 6.84 -15.41 -10.36
CA ASN A 116 8.31 -15.33 -10.31
C ASN A 116 8.82 -14.34 -9.25
N GLU A 117 7.93 -13.61 -8.58
CA GLU A 117 8.31 -12.66 -7.54
C GLU A 117 8.64 -13.41 -6.24
N PRO A 118 9.82 -13.18 -5.63
CA PRO A 118 10.19 -13.86 -4.41
C PRO A 118 9.29 -13.45 -3.24
N HIS A 119 8.93 -14.41 -2.39
CA HIS A 119 8.18 -14.16 -1.18
C HIS A 119 9.12 -13.71 -0.05
N ALA A 120 8.94 -12.50 0.43
CA ALA A 120 9.70 -11.96 1.57
C ALA A 120 9.23 -12.55 2.92
N SER A 121 8.02 -13.11 2.97
CA SER A 121 7.46 -13.71 4.19
C SER A 121 8.13 -15.03 4.55
N THR A 122 8.31 -15.28 5.85
CA THR A 122 8.78 -16.56 6.36
C THR A 122 7.68 -17.62 6.40
N GLY A 123 6.39 -17.22 6.34
CA GLY A 123 5.24 -18.10 6.19
C GLY A 123 4.53 -17.85 4.85
N VAL A 124 4.28 -18.94 4.09
CA VAL A 124 3.48 -18.92 2.85
C VAL A 124 2.61 -20.17 2.80
N TYR A 125 1.30 -19.99 2.75
CA TYR A 125 0.33 -21.08 2.68
C TYR A 125 -0.42 -21.08 1.34
N CYS A 126 -0.40 -22.21 0.64
CA CYS A 126 -1.11 -22.40 -0.62
C CYS A 126 -2.57 -22.76 -0.36
N LEU A 127 -3.50 -21.84 -0.67
CA LEU A 127 -4.94 -22.09 -0.55
C LEU A 127 -5.45 -23.09 -1.58
N THR A 128 -4.93 -23.05 -2.80
CA THR A 128 -5.31 -23.99 -3.86
C THR A 128 -4.83 -25.40 -3.57
N CYS A 129 -3.64 -25.54 -3.00
CA CYS A 129 -3.00 -26.81 -2.68
C CYS A 129 -3.35 -27.34 -1.27
N ASP A 130 -3.92 -26.47 -0.41
CA ASP A 130 -4.22 -26.73 1.01
C ASP A 130 -3.00 -27.22 1.81
N LYS A 131 -1.87 -26.53 1.65
CA LYS A 131 -0.61 -26.89 2.31
C LYS A 131 0.34 -25.70 2.45
N TRP A 132 1.25 -25.83 3.37
CA TRP A 132 2.38 -24.92 3.50
C TRP A 132 3.34 -25.05 2.30
N LEU A 133 3.68 -23.91 1.68
CA LEU A 133 4.81 -23.82 0.75
C LEU A 133 6.08 -23.44 1.52
N LYS A 134 5.93 -22.62 2.55
CA LYS A 134 6.96 -22.25 3.49
C LYS A 134 6.32 -22.13 4.86
N GLN A 135 6.67 -23.03 5.77
CA GLN A 135 6.12 -23.03 7.12
C GLN A 135 6.97 -22.15 8.03
N PRO A 136 6.38 -21.20 8.78
CA PRO A 136 7.12 -20.36 9.70
C PRO A 136 7.58 -21.17 10.92
N SER A 137 8.69 -20.76 11.56
CA SER A 137 9.15 -21.32 12.82
C SER A 137 9.14 -20.24 13.91
N PRO A 138 8.60 -20.51 15.11
CA PRO A 138 8.66 -19.58 16.24
C PRO A 138 10.07 -19.48 16.84
N ASP A 139 10.90 -20.51 16.69
CA ASP A 139 12.18 -20.67 17.40
C ASP A 139 13.29 -19.73 16.92
N GLN A 140 13.07 -18.99 15.84
CA GLN A 140 14.07 -18.08 15.24
C GLN A 140 13.79 -16.60 15.48
N ILE A 141 12.85 -16.28 16.40
CA ILE A 141 12.39 -14.90 16.56
C ILE A 141 13.03 -14.29 17.81
N SER A 142 14.08 -13.52 17.61
CA SER A 142 14.60 -12.62 18.62
C SER A 142 14.22 -11.18 18.26
N VAL A 143 13.43 -10.52 19.12
CA VAL A 143 12.97 -9.14 18.91
C VAL A 143 13.53 -8.26 20.02
N ASP A 144 14.34 -7.26 19.64
CA ASP A 144 14.81 -6.22 20.55
C ASP A 144 13.89 -4.99 20.46
N ASN A 145 12.95 -4.88 21.40
CA ASN A 145 12.00 -3.76 21.45
C ASN A 145 12.69 -2.40 21.67
N VAL A 146 13.82 -2.37 22.39
CA VAL A 146 14.58 -1.13 22.62
C VAL A 146 15.19 -0.63 21.31
N GLU A 147 15.74 -1.52 20.50
CA GLU A 147 16.25 -1.18 19.17
C GLU A 147 15.16 -0.75 18.20
N ILE A 148 14.01 -1.43 18.22
CA ILE A 148 12.85 -1.09 17.41
C ILE A 148 12.37 0.33 17.73
N ASP A 149 12.18 0.65 19.00
CA ASP A 149 11.74 1.99 19.41
C ASP A 149 12.79 3.06 19.10
N ARG A 150 14.07 2.78 19.34
CA ARG A 150 15.17 3.67 18.95
C ARG A 150 15.17 3.97 17.45
N LYS A 151 14.87 2.96 16.61
CA LYS A 151 14.79 3.11 15.17
C LYS A 151 13.55 3.87 14.72
N ALA A 152 12.41 3.68 15.39
CA ALA A 152 11.15 4.36 15.07
C ALA A 152 11.08 5.81 15.57
N ALA A 153 11.73 6.11 16.70
CA ALA A 153 11.62 7.41 17.38
C ALA A 153 11.94 8.63 16.51
N PRO A 154 13.02 8.66 15.70
CA PRO A 154 13.31 9.80 14.83
C PRO A 154 12.20 10.06 13.82
N TYR A 155 11.60 9.01 13.27
CA TYR A 155 10.50 9.12 12.31
C TYR A 155 9.22 9.59 12.99
N LYS A 156 8.90 9.09 14.19
CA LYS A 156 7.76 9.60 14.98
C LYS A 156 7.90 11.09 15.21
N PHE A 157 9.06 11.52 15.70
CA PHE A 157 9.34 12.93 15.95
C PHE A 157 9.22 13.80 14.70
N GLU A 158 9.80 13.35 13.59
CA GLU A 158 9.73 14.09 12.32
C GLU A 158 8.29 14.23 11.82
N ILE A 159 7.49 13.14 11.85
CA ILE A 159 6.09 13.15 11.43
C ILE A 159 5.26 14.07 12.34
N ASP A 160 5.53 14.04 13.65
CA ASP A 160 4.78 14.86 14.61
C ASP A 160 5.03 16.35 14.47
N ASN A 161 6.20 16.72 13.96
CA ASN A 161 6.59 18.12 13.74
C ASN A 161 6.26 18.66 12.33
N LEU A 162 5.63 17.84 11.45
CA LEU A 162 5.16 18.36 10.17
C LEU A 162 3.99 19.33 10.37
N GLN A 163 4.07 20.49 9.73
CA GLN A 163 3.06 21.55 9.79
C GLN A 163 2.31 21.63 8.46
N ALA A 164 0.98 21.68 8.49
CA ALA A 164 0.15 21.72 7.29
C ALA A 164 0.39 23.00 6.44
N ASN A 165 0.84 24.08 7.06
CA ASN A 165 1.13 25.36 6.41
C ASN A 165 2.61 25.52 6.00
N ASP A 166 3.43 24.47 6.10
CA ASP A 166 4.83 24.53 5.69
C ASP A 166 4.95 24.57 4.16
N PRO A 167 5.56 25.61 3.57
CA PRO A 167 5.74 25.70 2.11
C PRO A 167 6.54 24.54 1.50
N GLN A 168 7.29 23.82 2.32
CA GLN A 168 8.09 22.67 1.90
C GLN A 168 7.45 21.32 2.30
N LEU A 169 6.20 21.32 2.74
CA LEU A 169 5.53 20.13 3.28
C LEU A 169 5.57 18.96 2.30
N GLU A 170 5.24 19.17 1.04
CA GLU A 170 5.24 18.12 0.01
C GLU A 170 6.61 17.47 -0.15
N MET A 171 7.66 18.29 -0.24
CA MET A 171 9.03 17.81 -0.37
C MET A 171 9.46 17.02 0.88
N LYS A 172 9.12 17.49 2.08
CA LYS A 172 9.42 16.81 3.35
C LYS A 172 8.70 15.46 3.43
N ILE A 173 7.41 15.41 3.11
CA ILE A 173 6.62 14.16 3.06
C ILE A 173 7.21 13.18 2.07
N LYS A 174 7.52 13.62 0.85
CA LYS A 174 8.10 12.77 -0.21
C LYS A 174 9.45 12.20 0.21
N SER A 175 10.32 13.02 0.79
CA SER A 175 11.62 12.58 1.33
C SER A 175 11.44 11.56 2.45
N LEU A 176 10.56 11.82 3.39
CA LEU A 176 10.28 10.95 4.53
C LEU A 176 9.71 9.60 4.10
N LYS A 177 8.72 9.59 3.19
CA LYS A 177 8.18 8.35 2.61
C LYS A 177 9.24 7.54 1.87
N LYS A 178 10.15 8.20 1.13
CA LYS A 178 11.27 7.54 0.45
C LYS A 178 12.22 6.86 1.46
N ARG A 179 12.56 7.55 2.56
CA ARG A 179 13.43 6.99 3.62
C ARG A 179 12.75 5.82 4.34
N LEU A 180 11.47 5.94 4.69
CA LEU A 180 10.68 4.88 5.31
C LEU A 180 10.60 3.64 4.42
N LYS A 181 10.31 3.83 3.12
CA LYS A 181 10.28 2.73 2.14
C LYS A 181 11.65 2.04 2.05
N ARG A 182 12.73 2.82 1.93
CA ARG A 182 14.09 2.27 1.85
C ARG A 182 14.47 1.51 3.10
N MET A 183 14.20 2.08 4.28
CA MET A 183 14.47 1.45 5.57
C MET A 183 13.79 0.07 5.65
N ARG A 184 12.48 0.01 5.37
CA ARG A 184 11.72 -1.25 5.38
C ARG A 184 12.26 -2.26 4.37
N GLN A 185 12.52 -1.82 3.14
CA GLN A 185 13.00 -2.70 2.07
C GLN A 185 14.36 -3.30 2.41
N THR A 186 15.31 -2.48 2.87
CA THR A 186 16.64 -2.97 3.29
C THR A 186 16.53 -3.96 4.44
N GLY A 187 15.69 -3.69 5.44
CA GLY A 187 15.47 -4.63 6.54
C GLY A 187 14.91 -5.97 6.06
N LEU A 188 13.91 -5.95 5.17
CA LEU A 188 13.32 -7.17 4.60
C LEU A 188 14.34 -7.98 3.78
N GLU A 189 15.21 -7.31 3.02
CA GLU A 189 16.24 -7.96 2.18
C GLU A 189 17.36 -8.58 3.00
N VAL A 190 17.77 -7.93 4.09
CA VAL A 190 18.94 -8.35 4.89
C VAL A 190 18.57 -9.35 5.99
N SER A 191 17.48 -9.09 6.73
CA SER A 191 17.12 -9.83 7.94
C SER A 191 15.65 -10.30 7.94
N GLY A 192 14.94 -10.12 6.82
CA GLY A 192 13.58 -10.59 6.66
C GLY A 192 12.54 -9.78 7.46
N GLU A 193 11.39 -10.40 7.66
CA GLU A 193 10.23 -9.71 8.24
C GLU A 193 10.36 -9.37 9.73
N TYR A 194 11.29 -9.99 10.44
CA TYR A 194 11.60 -9.72 11.85
C TYR A 194 12.76 -8.71 12.03
N SER A 195 13.26 -8.13 10.94
CA SER A 195 14.27 -7.07 11.03
C SER A 195 13.78 -5.89 11.87
N VAL A 196 14.68 -5.26 12.60
CA VAL A 196 14.42 -4.04 13.39
C VAL A 196 13.76 -2.96 12.53
N GLU A 197 14.22 -2.81 11.29
CA GLU A 197 13.70 -1.85 10.31
C GLU A 197 12.23 -2.11 9.94
N ASN A 198 11.88 -3.37 9.64
CA ASN A 198 10.51 -3.73 9.31
C ASN A 198 9.59 -3.62 10.54
N LEU A 199 10.07 -4.02 11.71
CA LEU A 199 9.32 -3.92 12.95
C LEU A 199 9.12 -2.45 13.38
N ALA A 200 10.14 -1.60 13.21
CA ALA A 200 10.02 -0.15 13.40
C ALA A 200 8.97 0.47 12.45
N PHE A 201 8.96 0.04 11.18
CA PHE A 201 7.93 0.46 10.24
C PHE A 201 6.52 0.01 10.68
N LYS A 202 6.35 -1.23 11.16
CA LYS A 202 5.10 -1.73 11.73
C LYS A 202 4.68 -0.92 12.96
N THR A 203 5.62 -0.57 13.84
CA THR A 203 5.39 0.30 15.00
C THR A 203 4.85 1.67 14.59
N LEU A 204 5.44 2.30 13.57
CA LEU A 204 4.95 3.58 13.01
C LEU A 204 3.54 3.44 12.42
N ARG A 205 3.23 2.33 11.75
CA ARG A 205 1.89 2.04 11.23
C ARG A 205 0.89 1.90 12.37
N ASN A 206 1.18 1.04 13.34
CA ASN A 206 0.28 0.73 14.46
C ASN A 206 0.02 1.92 15.39
N SER A 207 1.00 2.82 15.52
CA SER A 207 0.87 4.06 16.29
C SER A 207 0.19 5.22 15.54
N GLY A 208 -0.29 4.99 14.30
CA GLY A 208 -1.03 5.97 13.51
C GLY A 208 -0.16 7.01 12.78
N HIS A 209 1.18 7.01 12.97
CA HIS A 209 2.04 8.01 12.33
C HIS A 209 2.04 7.93 10.80
N LEU A 210 1.96 6.71 10.23
CA LEU A 210 1.86 6.58 8.78
C LEU A 210 0.52 7.06 8.23
N ALA A 211 -0.58 6.89 8.98
CA ALA A 211 -1.88 7.46 8.62
C ALA A 211 -1.81 8.99 8.63
N LYS A 212 -1.31 9.60 9.73
CA LYS A 212 -1.09 11.04 9.83
C LYS A 212 -0.27 11.61 8.65
N LEU A 213 0.80 10.90 8.24
CA LEU A 213 1.63 11.30 7.10
C LEU A 213 0.86 11.27 5.78
N ASN A 214 -0.03 10.31 5.59
CA ASN A 214 -0.89 10.21 4.42
C ASN A 214 -1.96 11.30 4.40
N ASP A 215 -2.57 11.57 5.55
CA ASP A 215 -3.61 12.61 5.69
C ASP A 215 -3.03 14.00 5.39
N LEU A 216 -1.83 14.30 5.89
CA LEU A 216 -1.13 15.54 5.58
C LEU A 216 -0.82 15.67 4.09
N GLN A 217 -0.44 14.57 3.42
CA GLN A 217 -0.21 14.58 1.98
C GLN A 217 -1.49 14.84 1.19
N GLN A 218 -2.58 14.16 1.55
CA GLN A 218 -3.88 14.35 0.88
C GLN A 218 -4.40 15.76 1.09
N GLY A 219 -4.33 16.26 2.31
CA GLY A 219 -4.74 17.65 2.64
C GLY A 219 -3.95 18.68 1.84
N ASN A 220 -2.63 18.51 1.70
CA ASN A 220 -1.79 19.40 0.91
C ASN A 220 -2.17 19.40 -0.59
N VAL A 221 -2.38 18.20 -1.17
CA VAL A 221 -2.83 18.08 -2.58
C VAL A 221 -4.20 18.70 -2.77
N MET A 222 -5.16 18.44 -1.86
CA MET A 222 -6.50 19.04 -1.94
C MET A 222 -6.47 20.55 -1.84
N THR A 223 -5.59 21.12 -1.00
CA THR A 223 -5.42 22.57 -0.88
C THR A 223 -4.85 23.18 -2.15
N SER A 224 -3.84 22.57 -2.75
CA SER A 224 -3.23 23.05 -4.01
C SER A 224 -4.14 22.90 -5.23
N LEU A 225 -5.14 21.99 -5.17
CA LEU A 225 -6.14 21.80 -6.23
C LEU A 225 -7.45 22.54 -5.96
N ALA A 226 -7.57 23.31 -4.85
CA ALA A 226 -8.77 24.06 -4.53
C ALA A 226 -9.12 25.04 -5.65
N LEU A 227 -10.40 25.07 -6.05
CA LEU A 227 -10.89 25.97 -7.12
C LEU A 227 -10.78 27.46 -6.78
N GLU A 228 -10.56 27.77 -5.50
CA GLU A 228 -10.32 29.12 -5.00
C GLU A 228 -8.87 29.60 -5.22
N ALA A 229 -7.94 28.68 -5.47
CA ALA A 229 -6.58 29.02 -5.84
C ALA A 229 -6.56 29.74 -7.20
N SER A 230 -5.79 30.82 -7.31
CA SER A 230 -5.64 31.51 -8.60
C SER A 230 -4.95 30.57 -9.61
N VAL A 231 -5.28 30.73 -10.90
CA VAL A 231 -4.66 29.94 -11.97
C VAL A 231 -3.14 30.08 -11.94
N ASP A 232 -2.63 31.24 -11.59
CA ASP A 232 -1.19 31.51 -11.47
C ASP A 232 -0.54 30.73 -10.31
N GLU A 233 -1.22 30.60 -9.18
CA GLU A 233 -0.77 29.79 -8.04
C GLU A 233 -0.75 28.30 -8.39
N VAL A 234 -1.79 27.79 -9.07
CA VAL A 234 -1.84 26.39 -9.53
C VAL A 234 -0.70 26.11 -10.54
N TYR A 235 -0.41 27.04 -11.44
CA TYR A 235 0.69 26.92 -12.40
C TYR A 235 2.06 26.91 -11.72
N ALA A 236 2.27 27.76 -10.72
CA ALA A 236 3.54 27.84 -10.00
C ALA A 236 3.83 26.56 -9.20
N ASP A 237 2.83 26.05 -8.49
CA ASP A 237 2.97 24.91 -7.56
C ASP A 237 3.03 23.56 -8.30
N SER A 238 2.22 23.38 -9.34
CA SER A 238 2.13 22.10 -10.08
C SER A 238 3.28 21.82 -11.05
N GLY A 239 4.08 22.83 -11.39
CA GLY A 239 5.10 22.74 -12.44
C GLY A 239 4.52 22.55 -13.85
N LEU A 240 3.22 22.77 -14.04
CA LEU A 240 2.52 22.65 -15.33
C LEU A 240 3.15 23.51 -16.43
N GLY A 241 3.78 24.63 -16.07
CA GLY A 241 4.54 25.44 -17.03
C GLY A 241 5.68 24.73 -17.76
N LYS A 242 6.19 23.61 -17.20
CA LYS A 242 7.17 22.75 -17.85
C LYS A 242 6.53 21.79 -18.87
N TRP A 243 5.25 21.44 -18.67
CA TRP A 243 4.50 20.51 -19.53
C TRP A 243 3.93 21.19 -20.77
N PHE A 244 3.41 22.43 -20.60
CA PHE A 244 2.72 23.16 -21.68
C PHE A 244 3.59 24.20 -22.39
N GLY A 245 4.87 24.34 -22.03
CA GLY A 245 5.81 25.31 -22.60
C GLY A 245 5.50 26.77 -22.20
N LYS A 246 6.54 27.60 -22.14
CA LYS A 246 6.40 29.06 -22.01
C LYS A 246 5.85 29.63 -23.33
N GLY A 247 4.55 29.50 -23.58
CA GLY A 247 4.11 29.91 -24.92
C GLY A 247 2.63 30.04 -25.18
N THR A 248 1.81 30.38 -24.20
CA THR A 248 0.49 30.92 -24.49
C THR A 248 0.15 32.03 -23.48
N LYS A 249 0.74 33.21 -23.73
CA LYS A 249 0.02 34.45 -23.44
C LYS A 249 -1.13 34.51 -24.46
N GLY A 250 -2.12 33.63 -24.28
CA GLY A 250 -3.40 33.74 -24.97
C GLY A 250 -4.15 34.91 -24.38
N GLY A 251 -4.00 36.06 -25.03
CA GLY A 251 -4.88 37.18 -24.78
C GLY A 251 -6.31 36.69 -25.03
N VAL A 252 -7.12 36.72 -24.00
CA VAL A 252 -8.58 36.66 -24.13
C VAL A 252 -8.98 37.87 -24.92
N GLY A 253 -9.08 37.70 -26.25
CA GLY A 253 -9.64 38.72 -27.13
C GLY A 253 -11.08 38.94 -26.72
N SER A 254 -11.38 40.10 -26.21
CA SER A 254 -12.74 40.60 -26.03
C SER A 254 -13.42 40.64 -27.40
N GLY A 255 -14.10 39.58 -27.75
CA GLY A 255 -14.95 39.52 -28.93
C GLY A 255 -16.13 40.43 -28.73
N SER A 256 -16.02 41.67 -29.29
CA SER A 256 -17.15 42.57 -29.42
C SER A 256 -18.22 41.92 -30.29
N ILE A 257 -19.35 41.59 -29.71
CA ILE A 257 -20.56 41.20 -30.43
C ILE A 257 -21.07 42.40 -31.17
N LYS A 258 -20.82 42.50 -32.49
CA LYS A 258 -21.49 43.42 -33.38
C LYS A 258 -22.97 43.01 -33.48
N LYS A 259 -23.85 43.82 -32.94
CA LYS A 259 -25.28 43.77 -33.25
C LYS A 259 -25.45 44.19 -34.70
N GLU A 260 -25.76 43.29 -35.59
CA GLU A 260 -26.33 43.64 -36.88
C GLU A 260 -27.77 44.12 -36.69
N LYS A 261 -28.00 45.38 -37.05
CA LYS A 261 -29.32 45.97 -37.27
C LYS A 261 -29.84 45.45 -38.61
N ASN A 262 -30.86 44.63 -38.61
CA ASN A 262 -31.69 44.45 -39.81
C ASN A 262 -32.64 45.62 -39.91
N GLU A 263 -32.42 46.48 -40.90
CA GLU A 263 -33.43 47.36 -41.47
C GLU A 263 -33.84 46.78 -42.84
N LYS A 264 -35.15 46.67 -43.00
CA LYS A 264 -36.03 46.40 -44.14
C LYS A 264 -36.36 44.94 -44.39
#